data_d11a25cef8aed3093f620f4d1b3e5320
#
_entry.id   d11a25cef8aed3093f620f4d1b3e5320
#
_cell.length_a   1.000
_cell.length_b   1.000
_cell.length_c   1.000
_cell.angle_alpha   90.00
_cell.angle_beta   90.00
_cell.angle_gamma   90.00
#
_symmetry.space_group_name_H-M   'P 1'
#
loop_
_entity.id
_entity.type
_entity.pdbx_description
1 polymer ?
#
loop_
_entity_poly.entity_id
_entity_poly.type
_entity_poly.pdbx_seq_one_letter_code
_entity_poly.pdbx_strand_id
1 'polypeptide(L)'
;MPKVLFEKNGRVGRITLNRPKVMNAIDDDLPVELAAAVAEANADSDVHVIVLQGAGDAFCAGYDLTFYAEQNGSNNVTQDMPWDPMKDFAFMSRNTDLFMSLWRSHKPVICKVHGFAVAGGSDIALCCDIIIMAEDAKIGYMPTRVWGCPTTAMWTYRLGAEKAKR
;
A
#
# COMPACT_ATOMS: atom_id res chain seq x y z
N MET A 1 -15.71 -1.73 10.20
CA MET A 1 -15.88 -1.93 8.74
C MET A 1 -14.54 -2.41 8.19
N PRO A 2 -14.50 -3.37 7.26
CA PRO A 2 -13.25 -3.80 6.66
C PRO A 2 -12.58 -2.64 5.93
N LYS A 3 -11.25 -2.58 6.04
CA LYS A 3 -10.40 -1.52 5.44
C LYS A 3 -9.97 -1.88 4.03
N VAL A 4 -10.13 -3.15 3.67
CA VAL A 4 -9.95 -3.66 2.31
C VAL A 4 -11.15 -4.52 1.96
N LEU A 5 -11.71 -4.31 0.79
CA LEU A 5 -12.83 -5.09 0.25
C LEU A 5 -12.32 -5.99 -0.86
N PHE A 6 -12.80 -7.22 -0.91
CA PHE A 6 -12.62 -8.12 -2.05
C PHE A 6 -13.97 -8.45 -2.66
N GLU A 7 -14.07 -8.30 -3.98
CA GLU A 7 -15.27 -8.61 -4.76
C GLU A 7 -14.87 -9.35 -6.03
N LYS A 8 -15.57 -10.45 -6.32
CA LYS A 8 -15.41 -11.18 -7.57
C LYS A 8 -16.46 -10.73 -8.59
N ASN A 9 -16.02 -10.36 -9.78
CA ASN A 9 -16.88 -10.08 -10.93
C ASN A 9 -16.39 -10.91 -12.13
N GLY A 10 -17.02 -12.04 -12.37
CA GLY A 10 -16.59 -12.99 -13.37
C GLY A 10 -15.15 -13.46 -13.09
N ARG A 11 -14.24 -13.19 -14.02
CA ARG A 11 -12.82 -13.56 -13.91
C ARG A 11 -11.92 -12.49 -13.25
N VAL A 12 -12.51 -11.39 -12.81
CA VAL A 12 -11.79 -10.27 -12.19
C VAL A 12 -12.02 -10.28 -10.69
N GLY A 13 -10.96 -10.42 -9.91
CA GLY A 13 -10.93 -10.15 -8.48
C GLY A 13 -10.64 -8.67 -8.25
N ARG A 14 -11.58 -7.91 -7.69
CA ARG A 14 -11.40 -6.51 -7.36
C ARG A 14 -11.07 -6.36 -5.89
N ILE A 15 -9.91 -5.74 -5.60
CA ILE A 15 -9.49 -5.37 -4.26
C ILE A 15 -9.60 -3.86 -4.14
N THR A 16 -10.32 -3.38 -3.13
CA THR A 16 -10.55 -1.94 -2.93
C THR A 16 -10.06 -1.53 -1.54
N LEU A 17 -9.10 -0.60 -1.47
CA LEU A 17 -8.73 0.08 -0.23
C LEU A 17 -9.92 0.93 0.23
N ASN A 18 -10.44 0.70 1.44
CA ASN A 18 -11.75 1.21 1.86
C ASN A 18 -11.69 2.05 3.14
N ARG A 19 -10.83 3.05 3.14
CA ARG A 19 -10.77 4.11 4.16
C ARG A 19 -10.92 5.51 3.54
N PRO A 20 -11.99 5.78 2.73
CA PRO A 20 -12.08 7.00 1.91
C PRO A 20 -12.04 8.30 2.72
N LYS A 21 -12.52 8.30 3.97
CA LYS A 21 -12.52 9.48 4.85
C LYS A 21 -11.11 9.99 5.20
N VAL A 22 -10.11 9.14 5.09
CA VAL A 22 -8.69 9.45 5.34
C VAL A 22 -7.83 9.14 4.11
N MET A 23 -8.42 9.24 2.92
CA MET A 23 -7.74 8.97 1.64
C MET A 23 -7.00 7.63 1.61
N ASN A 24 -7.61 6.59 2.17
CA ASN A 24 -7.09 5.23 2.27
C ASN A 24 -5.72 5.13 2.95
N ALA A 25 -5.46 6.00 3.92
CA ALA A 25 -4.22 6.00 4.70
C ALA A 25 -4.01 4.67 5.43
N ILE A 26 -2.74 4.27 5.53
CA ILE A 26 -2.30 2.98 6.04
C ILE A 26 -2.24 3.03 7.57
N ASP A 27 -2.99 2.15 8.22
CA ASP A 27 -2.88 1.85 9.65
C ASP A 27 -2.39 0.40 9.87
N ASP A 28 -2.47 -0.12 11.08
CA ASP A 28 -1.96 -1.45 11.43
C ASP A 28 -2.67 -2.61 10.71
N ASP A 29 -3.94 -2.44 10.35
CA ASP A 29 -4.76 -3.52 9.79
C ASP A 29 -4.78 -3.53 8.25
N LEU A 30 -4.72 -2.36 7.61
CA LEU A 30 -4.83 -2.26 6.15
C LEU A 30 -3.81 -3.15 5.41
N PRO A 31 -2.52 -3.22 5.79
CA PRO A 31 -1.57 -4.11 5.13
C PRO A 31 -1.94 -5.59 5.26
N VAL A 32 -2.46 -5.98 6.43
CA VAL A 32 -2.88 -7.37 6.74
C VAL A 32 -4.09 -7.75 5.90
N GLU A 33 -5.11 -6.88 5.89
CA GLU A 33 -6.33 -7.12 5.11
C GLU A 33 -6.03 -7.13 3.60
N LEU A 34 -5.10 -6.29 3.13
CA LEU A 34 -4.64 -6.30 1.73
C LEU A 34 -4.01 -7.64 1.35
N ALA A 35 -3.07 -8.12 2.14
CA ALA A 35 -2.41 -9.39 1.88
C ALA A 35 -3.39 -10.57 1.93
N ALA A 36 -4.37 -10.53 2.86
CA ALA A 36 -5.43 -11.53 2.95
C ALA A 36 -6.32 -11.52 1.69
N ALA A 37 -6.71 -10.35 1.20
CA ALA A 37 -7.50 -10.22 -0.03
C ALA A 37 -6.73 -10.73 -1.27
N VAL A 38 -5.42 -10.49 -1.35
CA VAL A 38 -4.56 -11.05 -2.40
C VAL A 38 -4.51 -12.57 -2.32
N ALA A 39 -4.37 -13.13 -1.11
CA ALA A 39 -4.36 -14.57 -0.91
C ALA A 39 -5.70 -15.21 -1.29
N GLU A 40 -6.83 -14.60 -0.92
CA GLU A 40 -8.17 -15.03 -1.31
C GLU A 40 -8.35 -15.03 -2.83
N ALA A 41 -7.96 -13.93 -3.50
CA ALA A 41 -8.01 -13.84 -4.95
C ALA A 41 -7.13 -14.90 -5.64
N ASN A 42 -5.95 -15.21 -5.09
CA ASN A 42 -5.07 -16.24 -5.62
C ASN A 42 -5.64 -17.66 -5.47
N ALA A 43 -6.35 -17.93 -4.38
CA ALA A 43 -6.96 -19.23 -4.11
C ALA A 43 -8.21 -19.51 -4.95
N ASP A 44 -8.92 -18.49 -5.43
CA ASP A 44 -10.13 -18.64 -6.24
C ASP A 44 -9.77 -18.97 -7.71
N SER A 45 -10.04 -20.21 -8.14
CA SER A 45 -9.71 -20.68 -9.50
C SER A 45 -10.41 -19.92 -10.63
N ASP A 46 -11.53 -19.24 -10.36
CA ASP A 46 -12.27 -18.48 -11.37
C ASP A 46 -11.65 -17.08 -11.57
N VAL A 47 -10.91 -16.56 -10.60
CA VAL A 47 -10.21 -15.29 -10.73
C VAL A 47 -8.97 -15.46 -11.59
N HIS A 48 -8.85 -14.70 -12.66
CA HIS A 48 -7.72 -14.72 -13.60
C HIS A 48 -6.84 -13.49 -13.50
N VAL A 49 -7.36 -12.38 -12.99
CA VAL A 49 -6.68 -11.10 -12.85
C VAL A 49 -7.19 -10.37 -11.61
N ILE A 50 -6.29 -9.69 -10.91
CA ILE A 50 -6.61 -8.85 -9.76
C ILE A 50 -6.58 -7.39 -10.20
N VAL A 51 -7.58 -6.61 -9.79
CA VAL A 51 -7.62 -5.15 -9.96
C VAL A 51 -7.60 -4.52 -8.59
N LEU A 52 -6.53 -3.78 -8.27
CA LEU A 52 -6.41 -3.01 -7.04
C LEU A 52 -6.78 -1.55 -7.28
N GLN A 53 -7.62 -0.99 -6.42
CA GLN A 53 -8.05 0.42 -6.48
C GLN A 53 -8.27 1.00 -5.08
N GLY A 54 -8.44 2.32 -4.98
CA GLY A 54 -8.88 3.00 -3.76
C GLY A 54 -10.35 3.40 -3.86
N ALA A 55 -11.05 3.46 -2.73
CA ALA A 55 -12.37 4.09 -2.62
C ALA A 55 -12.23 5.60 -2.39
N GLY A 56 -13.22 6.40 -2.84
CA GLY A 56 -13.24 7.86 -2.65
C GLY A 56 -12.31 8.60 -3.61
N ASP A 57 -11.68 9.68 -3.14
CA ASP A 57 -11.00 10.66 -3.98
C ASP A 57 -9.51 10.37 -4.22
N ALA A 58 -8.96 9.34 -3.58
CA ALA A 58 -7.54 8.99 -3.72
C ALA A 58 -7.31 7.48 -3.68
N PHE A 59 -6.24 7.04 -4.31
CA PHE A 59 -5.78 5.66 -4.20
C PHE A 59 -5.30 5.37 -2.77
N CYS A 60 -4.25 6.07 -2.30
CA CYS A 60 -3.72 5.94 -0.94
C CYS A 60 -2.77 7.09 -0.60
N ALA A 61 -3.00 7.75 0.53
CA ALA A 61 -2.20 8.89 1.01
C ALA A 61 -0.93 8.48 1.79
N GLY A 62 -0.62 7.19 1.92
CA GLY A 62 0.49 6.72 2.74
C GLY A 62 0.08 6.41 4.17
N TYR A 63 1.04 6.37 5.09
CA TYR A 63 0.77 6.06 6.50
C TYR A 63 -0.09 7.13 7.18
N ASP A 64 -1.01 6.68 8.03
CA ASP A 64 -1.96 7.51 8.78
C ASP A 64 -1.24 8.24 9.91
N LEU A 65 -0.84 9.49 9.66
CA LEU A 65 -0.09 10.29 10.63
C LEU A 65 -0.93 10.62 11.88
N THR A 66 -2.24 10.77 11.74
CA THR A 66 -3.12 10.95 12.91
C THR A 66 -3.09 9.71 13.80
N PHE A 67 -3.15 8.52 13.19
CA PHE A 67 -3.09 7.27 13.93
C PHE A 67 -1.71 7.03 14.59
N TYR A 68 -0.61 7.28 13.87
CA TYR A 68 0.74 6.94 14.35
C TYR A 68 1.43 8.06 15.14
N ALA A 69 1.13 9.32 14.89
CA ALA A 69 1.88 10.45 15.46
C ALA A 69 1.05 11.35 16.38
N GLU A 70 -0.27 11.46 16.18
CA GLU A 70 -1.11 12.39 16.93
C GLU A 70 -1.91 11.72 18.06
N GLN A 71 -2.24 10.44 17.91
CA GLN A 71 -2.97 9.71 18.96
C GLN A 71 -2.00 9.21 20.03
N ASN A 72 -2.16 9.72 21.25
CA ASN A 72 -1.50 9.21 22.46
C ASN A 72 -2.12 7.85 22.82
N GLY A 73 -1.75 6.80 22.10
CA GLY A 73 -2.30 5.47 22.29
C GLY A 73 -1.35 4.38 21.81
N SER A 74 -1.65 3.16 22.16
CA SER A 74 -0.90 1.98 21.77
C SER A 74 -1.10 1.69 20.28
N ASN A 75 -0.20 2.13 19.44
CA ASN A 75 -0.01 1.61 18.10
C ASN A 75 1.33 0.86 18.03
N ASN A 76 1.55 0.12 16.95
CA ASN A 76 2.72 -0.77 16.83
C ASN A 76 4.06 -0.04 16.71
N VAL A 77 4.08 1.29 16.58
CA VAL A 77 5.31 2.12 16.51
C VAL A 77 5.55 2.96 17.74
N THR A 78 4.58 3.03 18.67
CA THR A 78 4.77 3.75 19.94
C THR A 78 5.70 2.95 20.85
N GLN A 79 6.80 3.55 21.27
CA GLN A 79 7.77 2.92 22.15
C GLN A 79 8.06 3.80 23.37
N ASP A 80 8.18 3.16 24.54
CA ASP A 80 8.77 3.77 25.72
C ASP A 80 10.30 3.86 25.58
N MET A 81 10.89 4.85 26.26
CA MET A 81 12.35 4.94 26.31
C MET A 81 12.97 3.82 27.18
N PRO A 82 14.13 3.29 26.81
CA PRO A 82 15.00 3.66 25.71
C PRO A 82 14.47 3.17 24.34
N TRP A 83 14.64 3.98 23.32
CA TRP A 83 14.25 3.68 21.95
C TRP A 83 14.94 2.45 21.40
N ASP A 84 14.20 1.51 20.83
CA ASP A 84 14.70 0.29 20.21
C ASP A 84 14.45 0.30 18.69
N PRO A 85 15.45 0.60 17.85
CA PRO A 85 15.29 0.66 16.41
C PRO A 85 14.92 -0.70 15.76
N MET A 86 15.15 -1.82 16.48
CA MET A 86 14.78 -3.13 15.97
C MET A 86 13.26 -3.34 15.96
N LYS A 87 12.53 -2.68 16.85
CA LYS A 87 11.06 -2.71 16.82
C LYS A 87 10.51 -2.00 15.59
N ASP A 88 11.07 -0.83 15.25
CA ASP A 88 10.67 -0.12 14.03
C ASP A 88 11.03 -0.92 12.78
N PHE A 89 12.23 -1.48 12.75
CA PHE A 89 12.65 -2.35 11.65
C PHE A 89 11.68 -3.53 11.49
N ALA A 90 11.33 -4.21 12.56
CA ALA A 90 10.41 -5.35 12.53
C ALA A 90 9.01 -4.93 12.01
N PHE A 91 8.49 -3.78 12.46
CA PHE A 91 7.23 -3.23 12.01
C PHE A 91 7.25 -2.91 10.51
N MET A 92 8.24 -2.15 10.05
CA MET A 92 8.36 -1.74 8.65
C MET A 92 8.65 -2.93 7.73
N SER A 93 9.47 -3.89 8.17
CA SER A 93 9.75 -5.13 7.44
C SER A 93 8.48 -5.96 7.24
N ARG A 94 7.68 -6.12 8.30
CA ARG A 94 6.38 -6.81 8.23
C ARG A 94 5.44 -6.14 7.21
N ASN A 95 5.29 -4.82 7.26
CA ASN A 95 4.42 -4.10 6.33
C ASN A 95 4.92 -4.19 4.89
N THR A 96 6.25 -4.11 4.70
CA THR A 96 6.88 -4.31 3.38
C THR A 96 6.57 -5.69 2.82
N ASP A 97 6.69 -6.75 3.62
CA ASP A 97 6.35 -8.12 3.19
C ASP A 97 4.88 -8.27 2.83
N LEU A 98 3.98 -7.62 3.56
CA LEU A 98 2.55 -7.62 3.26
C LEU A 98 2.23 -6.89 1.95
N PHE A 99 2.87 -5.74 1.65
CA PHE A 99 2.74 -5.08 0.34
C PHE A 99 3.32 -5.92 -0.80
N MET A 100 4.44 -6.60 -0.56
CA MET A 100 5.06 -7.51 -1.52
C MET A 100 4.20 -8.74 -1.86
N SER A 101 3.09 -8.99 -1.16
CA SER A 101 2.10 -9.99 -1.54
C SER A 101 1.53 -9.73 -2.94
N LEU A 102 1.38 -8.46 -3.32
CA LEU A 102 0.96 -8.05 -4.67
C LEU A 102 1.99 -8.47 -5.73
N TRP A 103 3.27 -8.22 -5.47
CA TRP A 103 4.38 -8.61 -6.36
C TRP A 103 4.54 -10.13 -6.48
N ARG A 104 4.29 -10.85 -5.38
CA ARG A 104 4.38 -12.32 -5.33
C ARG A 104 3.08 -13.01 -5.73
N SER A 105 2.07 -12.27 -6.18
CA SER A 105 0.80 -12.83 -6.63
C SER A 105 0.99 -13.82 -7.77
N HIS A 106 0.24 -14.91 -7.75
CA HIS A 106 0.22 -15.90 -8.85
C HIS A 106 -0.61 -15.43 -10.05
N LYS A 107 -1.33 -14.33 -9.90
CA LYS A 107 -2.19 -13.73 -10.92
C LYS A 107 -1.73 -12.31 -11.22
N PRO A 108 -1.86 -11.84 -12.47
CA PRO A 108 -1.53 -10.46 -12.80
C PRO A 108 -2.32 -9.47 -11.93
N VAL A 109 -1.64 -8.45 -11.41
CA VAL A 109 -2.23 -7.39 -10.60
C VAL A 109 -2.18 -6.07 -11.35
N ILE A 110 -3.34 -5.51 -11.64
CA ILE A 110 -3.50 -4.20 -12.27
C ILE A 110 -3.88 -3.18 -11.20
N CYS A 111 -3.08 -2.14 -11.03
CA CYS A 111 -3.36 -1.04 -10.11
C CYS A 111 -4.04 0.11 -10.85
N LYS A 112 -5.20 0.55 -10.36
CA LYS A 112 -5.89 1.76 -10.82
C LYS A 112 -5.62 2.89 -9.85
N VAL A 113 -4.81 3.85 -10.25
CA VAL A 113 -4.45 5.02 -9.44
C VAL A 113 -5.25 6.24 -9.87
N HIS A 114 -5.95 6.86 -8.93
CA HIS A 114 -6.58 8.16 -9.08
C HIS A 114 -6.24 9.05 -7.89
N GLY A 115 -6.35 10.35 -8.04
CA GLY A 115 -5.98 11.31 -7.00
C GLY A 115 -4.53 11.13 -6.55
N PHE A 116 -4.30 10.57 -5.38
CA PHE A 116 -2.97 10.44 -4.78
C PHE A 116 -2.59 8.99 -4.53
N ALA A 117 -1.35 8.62 -4.93
CA ALA A 117 -0.64 7.42 -4.51
C ALA A 117 0.73 7.87 -3.95
N VAL A 118 0.80 8.22 -2.67
CA VAL A 118 1.98 8.87 -2.10
C VAL A 118 2.54 8.13 -0.90
N ALA A 119 3.83 8.28 -0.63
CA ALA A 119 4.55 7.56 0.43
C ALA A 119 4.31 6.05 0.36
N GLY A 120 3.88 5.40 1.45
CA GLY A 120 3.52 3.98 1.45
C GLY A 120 2.43 3.59 0.44
N GLY A 121 1.56 4.53 0.04
CA GLY A 121 0.60 4.32 -1.04
C GLY A 121 1.27 4.12 -2.40
N SER A 122 2.37 4.79 -2.65
CA SER A 122 3.19 4.54 -3.85
C SER A 122 3.93 3.21 -3.78
N ASP A 123 4.36 2.78 -2.59
CA ASP A 123 4.96 1.46 -2.40
C ASP A 123 3.96 0.35 -2.76
N ILE A 124 2.71 0.46 -2.31
CA ILE A 124 1.62 -0.47 -2.67
C ILE A 124 1.38 -0.48 -4.18
N ALA A 125 1.22 0.69 -4.80
CA ALA A 125 0.95 0.79 -6.23
C ALA A 125 2.07 0.18 -7.08
N LEU A 126 3.34 0.45 -6.72
CA LEU A 126 4.51 -0.02 -7.45
C LEU A 126 4.78 -1.53 -7.29
N CYS A 127 4.17 -2.19 -6.30
CA CYS A 127 4.21 -3.65 -6.17
C CYS A 127 3.28 -4.39 -7.16
N CYS A 128 2.37 -3.68 -7.86
CA CYS A 128 1.50 -4.28 -8.87
C CYS A 128 2.21 -4.43 -10.22
N ASP A 129 1.74 -5.32 -11.09
CA ASP A 129 2.37 -5.58 -12.40
C ASP A 129 2.17 -4.46 -13.40
N ILE A 130 0.95 -3.96 -13.49
CA ILE A 130 0.55 -2.89 -14.43
C ILE A 130 -0.08 -1.76 -13.63
N ILE A 131 0.35 -0.52 -13.88
CA ILE A 131 -0.20 0.66 -13.23
C ILE A 131 -0.89 1.52 -14.26
N ILE A 132 -2.20 1.74 -14.07
CA ILE A 132 -3.02 2.64 -14.88
C ILE A 132 -3.35 3.84 -14.01
N MET A 133 -2.95 5.02 -14.44
CA MET A 133 -3.15 6.26 -13.68
C MET A 133 -4.18 7.15 -14.38
N ALA A 134 -5.03 7.81 -13.59
CA ALA A 134 -5.80 8.93 -14.09
C ALA A 134 -4.86 10.06 -14.53
N GLU A 135 -5.27 10.89 -15.49
CA GLU A 135 -4.41 11.92 -16.08
C GLU A 135 -3.93 12.95 -15.04
N ASP A 136 -4.77 13.25 -14.05
CA ASP A 136 -4.49 14.18 -12.96
C ASP A 136 -3.90 13.50 -11.71
N ALA A 137 -3.76 12.18 -11.71
CA ALA A 137 -3.24 11.45 -10.56
C ALA A 137 -1.78 11.78 -10.28
N LYS A 138 -1.43 11.80 -9.00
CA LYS A 138 -0.08 12.09 -8.51
C LYS A 138 0.49 10.90 -7.77
N ILE A 139 1.67 10.45 -8.18
CA ILE A 139 2.46 9.43 -7.49
C ILE A 139 3.77 10.04 -7.02
N GLY A 140 4.20 9.72 -5.81
CA GLY A 140 5.44 10.27 -5.27
C GLY A 140 5.77 9.79 -3.86
N TYR A 141 6.99 10.11 -3.42
CA TYR A 141 7.45 9.75 -2.08
C TYR A 141 7.87 11.01 -1.30
N MET A 142 6.90 11.76 -0.80
CA MET A 142 7.10 13.02 -0.07
C MET A 142 8.02 12.91 1.15
N PRO A 143 8.06 11.80 1.92
CA PRO A 143 8.95 11.67 3.08
C PRO A 143 10.44 11.84 2.75
N THR A 144 10.89 11.63 1.51
CA THR A 144 12.29 11.86 1.11
C THR A 144 12.76 13.30 1.29
N ARG A 145 11.83 14.25 1.40
CA ARG A 145 12.16 15.66 1.67
C ARG A 145 12.55 15.94 3.11
N VAL A 146 12.28 15.01 4.00
CA VAL A 146 12.46 15.20 5.45
C VAL A 146 13.38 14.11 6.03
N TRP A 147 12.96 12.83 5.99
CA TRP A 147 13.68 11.76 6.70
C TRP A 147 13.39 10.35 6.16
N GLY A 148 12.45 10.21 5.26
CA GLY A 148 11.97 8.90 4.82
C GLY A 148 12.59 8.41 3.50
N CYS A 149 12.59 7.11 3.32
CA CYS A 149 12.89 6.46 2.05
C CYS A 149 11.84 5.39 1.74
N PRO A 150 11.61 5.04 0.46
CA PRO A 150 10.72 3.95 0.09
C PRO A 150 11.15 2.65 0.76
N THR A 151 10.18 1.93 1.33
CA THR A 151 10.44 0.65 2.02
C THR A 151 10.61 -0.51 1.05
N THR A 152 10.03 -0.39 -0.14
CA THR A 152 10.23 -1.32 -1.24
C THR A 152 11.28 -0.77 -2.22
N ALA A 153 12.03 -1.62 -2.88
CA ALA A 153 12.96 -1.20 -3.93
C ALA A 153 12.25 -0.89 -5.27
N MET A 154 10.92 -0.86 -5.30
CA MET A 154 10.12 -0.82 -6.53
C MET A 154 10.30 0.45 -7.33
N TRP A 155 10.55 1.60 -6.70
CA TRP A 155 10.88 2.82 -7.41
C TRP A 155 12.09 2.63 -8.34
N THR A 156 13.19 2.11 -7.78
CA THR A 156 14.41 1.85 -8.56
C THR A 156 14.22 0.71 -9.57
N TYR A 157 13.54 -0.35 -9.16
CA TYR A 157 13.30 -1.50 -10.01
C TYR A 157 12.50 -1.14 -11.27
N ARG A 158 11.46 -0.32 -11.13
CA ARG A 158 10.58 0.04 -12.26
C ARG A 158 11.08 1.18 -13.10
N LEU A 159 11.72 2.18 -12.50
CA LEU A 159 12.10 3.41 -13.19
C LEU A 159 13.59 3.51 -13.52
N GLY A 160 14.40 2.64 -12.94
CA GLY A 160 15.85 2.77 -12.92
C GLY A 160 16.32 3.85 -11.94
N ALA A 161 17.56 3.76 -11.49
CA ALA A 161 18.09 4.60 -10.41
C ALA A 161 18.04 6.11 -10.73
N GLU A 162 18.28 6.50 -11.97
CA GLU A 162 18.31 7.93 -12.36
C GLU A 162 16.92 8.59 -12.22
N LYS A 163 15.87 7.94 -12.73
CA LYS A 163 14.52 8.48 -12.64
C LYS A 163 13.95 8.39 -11.22
N ALA A 164 14.29 7.32 -10.49
CA ALA A 164 13.83 7.14 -9.12
C ALA A 164 14.41 8.19 -8.15
N LYS A 165 15.56 8.79 -8.46
CA LYS A 165 16.23 9.83 -7.64
C LYS A 165 15.73 11.26 -7.91
N ARG A 166 14.93 11.47 -8.93
CA ARG A 166 14.35 12.79 -9.28
C ARG A 166 13.07 13.06 -8.48
#